data_8387172fb04f4d24d5d503de0b4a57e6
#
_entry.id   8387172fb04f4d24d5d503de0b4a57e6
#
_cell.length_a   1.000
_cell.length_b   1.000
_cell.length_c   1.000
_cell.angle_alpha   90.00
_cell.angle_beta   90.00
_cell.angle_gamma   90.00
#
_symmetry.space_group_name_H-M   'P 1'
#
loop_
_entity.id
_entity.type
_entity.pdbx_description
1 polymer ?
#
loop_
_entity_poly.entity_id
_entity_poly.type
_entity_poly.pdbx_seq_one_letter_code
_entity_poly.pdbx_strand_id
1 'polypeptide(L)'
;MTGGVRRRLPCLLCLVVLAGCGGGSDSVTVPKGFNLRTVEKPAFSVALPSAWRSFGDRSHTNAREVAGKNERLRTELETLARSDSPIKLVAFDPAAGRRFYTNMNVLQTQVPSKLSFDDMARTETTQISRASGVTDIRQQETRVPAGRTLRLTYRPRANAVVQQYFVRHGDLLYVLTYTTRESDAARYAKTFDRSAHTFQVG
;
A
#
# COMPACT_ATOMS: atom_id res chain seq x y z
N MET A 1 28.30 -51.91 -64.29
CA MET A 1 28.95 -50.92 -63.42
C MET A 1 27.98 -49.76 -63.12
N THR A 2 27.22 -49.85 -62.04
CA THR A 2 26.12 -48.93 -61.71
C THR A 2 26.34 -48.40 -60.29
N GLY A 3 26.76 -47.13 -60.22
CA GLY A 3 27.01 -46.42 -58.97
C GLY A 3 25.73 -45.84 -58.43
N GLY A 4 25.28 -46.30 -57.26
CA GLY A 4 24.12 -45.82 -56.59
C GLY A 4 24.45 -44.59 -55.68
N VAL A 5 23.86 -43.46 -55.99
CA VAL A 5 23.96 -42.24 -55.21
C VAL A 5 22.92 -42.33 -54.12
N ARG A 6 23.37 -42.46 -52.86
CA ARG A 6 22.52 -42.34 -51.66
C ARG A 6 22.31 -40.86 -51.31
N ARG A 7 21.10 -40.33 -51.54
CA ARG A 7 20.63 -39.06 -51.05
C ARG A 7 20.32 -39.13 -49.50
N ARG A 8 21.07 -38.40 -48.70
CA ARG A 8 20.74 -38.19 -47.27
C ARG A 8 19.75 -37.05 -47.19
N LEU A 9 18.55 -37.28 -46.62
CA LEU A 9 17.62 -36.27 -46.21
C LEU A 9 18.14 -35.64 -44.91
N PRO A 10 18.15 -34.30 -44.78
CA PRO A 10 18.35 -33.66 -43.48
C PRO A 10 17.03 -33.67 -42.72
N CYS A 11 17.03 -34.22 -41.51
CA CYS A 11 15.97 -34.07 -40.52
C CYS A 11 15.87 -32.61 -40.09
N LEU A 12 14.79 -31.95 -40.49
CA LEU A 12 14.45 -30.63 -40.07
C LEU A 12 13.84 -30.75 -38.65
N LEU A 13 14.64 -30.45 -37.62
CA LEU A 13 14.19 -30.41 -36.23
C LEU A 13 13.37 -29.14 -36.05
N CYS A 14 12.03 -29.23 -36.08
CA CYS A 14 11.13 -28.13 -35.70
C CYS A 14 11.25 -27.89 -34.20
N LEU A 15 12.00 -26.87 -33.83
CA LEU A 15 11.94 -26.29 -32.47
C LEU A 15 10.60 -25.56 -32.33
N VAL A 16 9.65 -26.20 -31.65
CA VAL A 16 8.42 -25.51 -31.17
C VAL A 16 8.81 -24.68 -29.98
N VAL A 17 8.99 -23.38 -30.21
CA VAL A 17 9.10 -22.40 -29.13
C VAL A 17 7.70 -22.21 -28.55
N LEU A 18 7.41 -22.87 -27.45
CA LEU A 18 6.26 -22.57 -26.60
C LEU A 18 6.47 -21.19 -26.00
N ALA A 19 5.96 -20.17 -26.68
CA ALA A 19 5.77 -18.83 -26.04
C ALA A 19 4.73 -19.01 -24.95
N GLY A 20 5.20 -19.29 -23.73
CA GLY A 20 4.40 -19.24 -22.53
C GLY A 20 3.93 -17.80 -22.35
N CYS A 21 2.64 -17.53 -22.59
CA CYS A 21 1.96 -16.36 -22.06
C CYS A 21 1.94 -16.48 -20.53
N GLY A 22 3.05 -16.15 -19.90
CA GLY A 22 3.11 -15.83 -18.49
C GLY A 22 2.43 -14.48 -18.30
N GLY A 23 1.20 -14.45 -17.79
CA GLY A 23 0.61 -13.27 -17.25
C GLY A 23 1.54 -12.78 -16.13
N GLY A 24 2.35 -11.78 -16.44
CA GLY A 24 3.25 -11.16 -15.48
C GLY A 24 2.44 -10.43 -14.44
N SER A 25 2.23 -11.05 -13.29
CA SER A 25 2.02 -10.28 -12.08
C SER A 25 3.33 -9.52 -11.85
N ASP A 26 3.35 -8.22 -12.16
CA ASP A 26 4.49 -7.35 -11.89
C ASP A 26 4.81 -7.48 -10.40
N SER A 27 5.81 -8.29 -10.08
CA SER A 27 6.24 -8.48 -8.71
C SER A 27 6.81 -7.17 -8.21
N VAL A 28 6.11 -6.57 -7.25
CA VAL A 28 6.55 -5.32 -6.64
C VAL A 28 7.92 -5.52 -6.01
N THR A 29 8.88 -4.71 -6.42
CA THR A 29 10.20 -4.71 -5.81
C THR A 29 10.11 -4.14 -4.39
N VAL A 30 10.30 -4.99 -3.39
CA VAL A 30 10.34 -4.59 -1.99
C VAL A 30 11.63 -3.81 -1.72
N PRO A 31 11.57 -2.56 -1.24
CA PRO A 31 12.76 -1.77 -0.97
C PRO A 31 13.64 -2.40 0.13
N LYS A 32 14.97 -2.25 0.03
CA LYS A 32 15.89 -2.72 1.08
C LYS A 32 15.50 -2.12 2.44
N GLY A 33 15.41 -2.98 3.46
CA GLY A 33 15.01 -2.62 4.82
C GLY A 33 13.50 -2.55 5.03
N PHE A 34 12.71 -3.06 4.06
CA PHE A 34 11.25 -3.18 4.16
C PHE A 34 10.84 -4.65 4.09
N ASN A 35 9.70 -4.96 4.67
CA ASN A 35 9.03 -6.25 4.58
C ASN A 35 7.64 -6.05 3.96
N LEU A 36 7.25 -6.93 3.05
CA LEU A 36 5.91 -6.93 2.48
C LEU A 36 4.89 -7.38 3.54
N ARG A 37 3.81 -6.62 3.68
CA ARG A 37 2.66 -6.96 4.50
C ARG A 37 1.49 -7.26 3.58
N THR A 38 0.87 -8.40 3.76
CA THR A 38 -0.25 -8.87 2.94
C THR A 38 -1.49 -8.99 3.79
N VAL A 39 -2.57 -8.37 3.34
CA VAL A 39 -3.93 -8.52 3.88
C VAL A 39 -4.72 -9.37 2.90
N GLU A 40 -5.45 -10.37 3.42
CA GLU A 40 -6.16 -11.33 2.55
C GLU A 40 -7.56 -10.86 2.14
N LYS A 41 -8.23 -10.13 3.01
CA LYS A 41 -9.62 -9.69 2.79
C LYS A 41 -9.84 -8.25 3.25
N PRO A 42 -9.92 -7.28 2.32
CA PRO A 42 -9.69 -7.40 0.88
C PRO A 42 -8.21 -7.66 0.56
N ALA A 43 -7.95 -8.37 -0.54
CA ALA A 43 -6.57 -8.71 -0.91
C ALA A 43 -5.79 -7.48 -1.35
N PHE A 44 -4.74 -7.13 -0.59
CA PHE A 44 -3.75 -6.13 -0.97
C PHE A 44 -2.42 -6.37 -0.26
N SER A 45 -1.38 -5.74 -0.75
CA SER A 45 -0.09 -5.72 -0.06
C SER A 45 0.58 -4.36 -0.12
N VAL A 46 1.43 -4.10 0.86
CA VAL A 46 2.26 -2.91 0.97
C VAL A 46 3.55 -3.23 1.73
N ALA A 47 4.68 -2.70 1.29
CA ALA A 47 5.93 -2.87 2.03
C ALA A 47 6.08 -1.79 3.11
N LEU A 48 6.46 -2.21 4.31
CA LEU A 48 6.70 -1.36 5.47
C LEU A 48 8.13 -1.54 5.97
N PRO A 49 8.75 -0.54 6.61
CA PRO A 49 10.04 -0.71 7.25
C PRO A 49 10.06 -1.96 8.15
N SER A 50 11.10 -2.77 8.07
CA SER A 50 11.19 -4.04 8.80
C SER A 50 11.13 -3.88 10.33
N ALA A 51 11.53 -2.71 10.85
CA ALA A 51 11.45 -2.37 12.27
C ALA A 51 10.03 -1.97 12.73
N TRP A 52 9.10 -1.69 11.81
CA TRP A 52 7.75 -1.30 12.17
C TRP A 52 6.94 -2.51 12.62
N ARG A 53 6.08 -2.30 13.62
CA ARG A 53 5.07 -3.28 14.01
C ARG A 53 3.81 -3.04 13.20
N SER A 54 3.13 -4.10 12.82
CA SER A 54 1.88 -4.05 12.07
C SER A 54 0.80 -4.91 12.73
N PHE A 55 -0.46 -4.58 12.43
CA PHE A 55 -1.63 -5.33 12.85
C PHE A 55 -2.66 -5.32 11.71
N GLY A 56 -3.30 -6.47 11.46
CA GLY A 56 -4.27 -6.66 10.38
C GLY A 56 -3.69 -7.35 9.15
N ASP A 57 -2.37 -7.58 9.08
CA ASP A 57 -1.77 -8.43 8.05
C ASP A 57 -1.84 -9.93 8.41
N ARG A 58 -1.54 -10.78 7.43
CA ARG A 58 -1.58 -12.25 7.56
C ARG A 58 -0.81 -12.78 8.77
N SER A 59 0.28 -12.14 9.16
CA SER A 59 1.19 -12.60 10.20
C SER A 59 0.90 -11.99 11.57
N HIS A 60 0.17 -10.90 11.64
CA HIS A 60 -0.01 -10.08 12.84
C HIS A 60 -1.49 -9.74 13.07
N THR A 61 -2.25 -10.72 13.54
CA THR A 61 -3.68 -10.60 13.87
C THR A 61 -3.94 -10.55 15.38
N ASN A 62 -2.93 -10.77 16.21
CA ASN A 62 -3.05 -10.76 17.67
C ASN A 62 -2.71 -9.37 18.24
N ALA A 63 -3.74 -8.62 18.63
CA ALA A 63 -3.60 -7.28 19.19
C ALA A 63 -2.69 -7.23 20.43
N ARG A 64 -2.75 -8.26 21.31
CA ARG A 64 -1.93 -8.33 22.52
C ARG A 64 -0.44 -8.44 22.18
N GLU A 65 -0.11 -9.29 21.22
CA GLU A 65 1.27 -9.48 20.77
C GLU A 65 1.85 -8.20 20.18
N VAL A 66 1.09 -7.53 19.31
CA VAL A 66 1.50 -6.28 18.65
C VAL A 66 1.63 -5.14 19.65
N ALA A 67 0.68 -5.00 20.57
CA ALA A 67 0.67 -3.94 21.59
C ALA A 67 1.71 -4.16 22.70
N GLY A 68 2.08 -5.42 22.99
CA GLY A 68 2.94 -5.76 24.09
C GLY A 68 2.34 -5.32 25.44
N LYS A 69 3.06 -4.49 26.21
CA LYS A 69 2.60 -3.96 27.52
C LYS A 69 1.73 -2.70 27.41
N ASN A 70 1.42 -2.21 26.22
CA ASN A 70 0.64 -0.98 26.03
C ASN A 70 -0.85 -1.31 25.96
N GLU A 71 -1.55 -1.24 27.11
CA GLU A 71 -2.98 -1.55 27.24
C GLU A 71 -3.87 -0.67 26.35
N ARG A 72 -3.56 0.64 26.26
CA ARG A 72 -4.32 1.52 25.37
C ARG A 72 -4.22 1.11 23.92
N LEU A 73 -3.01 0.83 23.45
CA LEU A 73 -2.79 0.37 22.07
C LEU A 73 -3.50 -0.97 21.84
N ARG A 74 -3.47 -1.90 22.81
CA ARG A 74 -4.19 -3.16 22.73
C ARG A 74 -5.69 -2.93 22.51
N THR A 75 -6.31 -2.09 23.32
CA THR A 75 -7.76 -1.79 23.19
C THR A 75 -8.09 -1.16 21.84
N GLU A 76 -7.24 -0.25 21.34
CA GLU A 76 -7.39 0.34 20.02
C GLU A 76 -7.30 -0.73 18.92
N LEU A 77 -6.31 -1.63 18.97
CA LEU A 77 -6.16 -2.71 18.00
C LEU A 77 -7.29 -3.75 18.07
N GLU A 78 -7.76 -4.10 19.26
CA GLU A 78 -8.93 -4.98 19.45
C GLU A 78 -10.19 -4.37 18.84
N THR A 79 -10.36 -3.05 18.92
CA THR A 79 -11.46 -2.35 18.27
C THR A 79 -11.34 -2.41 16.74
N LEU A 80 -10.15 -2.29 16.20
CA LEU A 80 -9.88 -2.41 14.76
C LEU A 80 -10.04 -3.85 14.24
N ALA A 81 -9.88 -4.85 15.11
CA ALA A 81 -10.07 -6.26 14.75
C ALA A 81 -11.52 -6.64 14.42
N ARG A 82 -12.49 -5.76 14.70
CA ARG A 82 -13.90 -6.02 14.38
C ARG A 82 -14.08 -6.10 12.87
N SER A 83 -14.93 -7.02 12.44
CA SER A 83 -15.13 -7.33 11.00
C SER A 83 -15.65 -6.16 10.16
N ASP A 84 -16.34 -5.21 10.79
CA ASP A 84 -16.93 -4.03 10.16
C ASP A 84 -15.99 -2.81 10.11
N SER A 85 -14.79 -2.92 10.71
CA SER A 85 -13.82 -1.83 10.65
C SER A 85 -13.41 -1.53 9.20
N PRO A 86 -13.50 -0.26 8.76
CA PRO A 86 -12.96 0.14 7.46
C PRO A 86 -11.43 0.11 7.42
N ILE A 87 -10.76 0.15 8.56
CA ILE A 87 -9.30 0.08 8.66
C ILE A 87 -8.88 -1.39 8.63
N LYS A 88 -8.10 -1.75 7.62
CA LYS A 88 -7.68 -3.14 7.35
C LYS A 88 -6.25 -3.44 7.78
N LEU A 89 -5.39 -2.41 7.84
CA LEU A 89 -4.01 -2.53 8.27
C LEU A 89 -3.63 -1.30 9.09
N VAL A 90 -2.92 -1.52 10.18
CA VAL A 90 -2.25 -0.46 10.96
C VAL A 90 -0.81 -0.85 11.14
N ALA A 91 0.10 0.11 11.02
CA ALA A 91 1.51 -0.08 11.33
C ALA A 91 2.09 1.17 12.02
N PHE A 92 3.09 0.98 12.84
CA PHE A 92 3.72 2.08 13.56
C PHE A 92 5.20 1.80 13.84
N ASP A 93 5.96 2.89 13.93
CA ASP A 93 7.36 2.86 14.34
C ASP A 93 7.45 2.84 15.88
N PRO A 94 7.89 1.74 16.51
CA PRO A 94 8.03 1.68 17.96
C PRO A 94 9.13 2.60 18.49
N ALA A 95 10.06 3.07 17.63
CA ALA A 95 11.14 3.97 18.00
C ALA A 95 10.71 5.45 18.00
N ALA A 96 9.56 5.80 17.44
CA ALA A 96 9.10 7.19 17.33
C ALA A 96 8.65 7.83 18.67
N GLY A 97 8.73 7.10 19.76
CA GLY A 97 8.44 7.57 21.12
C GLY A 97 7.03 7.23 21.62
N ARG A 98 6.86 7.26 22.96
CA ARG A 98 5.63 6.78 23.61
C ARG A 98 4.42 7.70 23.51
N ARG A 99 4.62 9.00 23.26
CA ARG A 99 3.53 9.98 23.24
C ARG A 99 2.86 10.18 21.89
N PHE A 100 3.58 9.85 20.82
CA PHE A 100 3.08 9.94 19.45
C PHE A 100 3.86 8.93 18.61
N TYR A 101 3.16 7.99 18.03
CA TYR A 101 3.76 7.03 17.11
C TYR A 101 3.66 7.56 15.67
N THR A 102 4.80 7.62 14.97
CA THR A 102 4.76 7.67 13.53
C THR A 102 4.10 6.40 13.06
N ASN A 103 3.04 6.53 12.29
CA ASN A 103 2.19 5.39 11.94
C ASN A 103 1.69 5.46 10.49
N MET A 104 1.14 4.36 10.08
CA MET A 104 0.43 4.20 8.82
C MET A 104 -0.81 3.34 9.06
N ASN A 105 -1.87 3.67 8.34
CA ASN A 105 -3.03 2.79 8.23
C ASN A 105 -3.52 2.70 6.79
N VAL A 106 -4.20 1.60 6.47
CA VAL A 106 -4.93 1.42 5.22
C VAL A 106 -6.41 1.29 5.55
N LEU A 107 -7.17 2.27 5.09
CA LEU A 107 -8.63 2.24 5.11
C LEU A 107 -9.11 1.73 3.74
N GLN A 108 -10.16 0.94 3.75
CA GLN A 108 -10.86 0.50 2.54
C GLN A 108 -12.34 0.84 2.66
N THR A 109 -12.89 1.44 1.62
CA THR A 109 -14.31 1.76 1.52
C THR A 109 -14.84 1.53 0.12
N GLN A 110 -16.15 1.37 -0.01
CA GLN A 110 -16.80 1.33 -1.32
C GLN A 110 -17.01 2.73 -1.86
N VAL A 111 -16.89 2.87 -3.17
CA VAL A 111 -17.21 4.10 -3.91
C VAL A 111 -18.07 3.77 -5.13
N PRO A 112 -18.92 4.70 -5.58
CA PRO A 112 -19.73 4.48 -6.77
C PRO A 112 -18.86 4.08 -7.97
N SER A 113 -19.25 3.04 -8.69
CA SER A 113 -18.50 2.53 -9.86
C SER A 113 -18.30 3.58 -10.95
N LYS A 114 -19.22 4.53 -11.07
CA LYS A 114 -19.18 5.64 -12.04
C LYS A 114 -18.35 6.85 -11.56
N LEU A 115 -17.86 6.86 -10.30
CA LEU A 115 -17.05 7.96 -9.79
C LEU A 115 -15.75 8.06 -10.60
N SER A 116 -15.52 9.20 -11.27
CA SER A 116 -14.25 9.41 -11.97
C SER A 116 -13.10 9.65 -10.97
N PHE A 117 -11.86 9.45 -11.41
CA PHE A 117 -10.70 9.79 -10.59
C PHE A 117 -10.67 11.28 -10.23
N ASP A 118 -11.02 12.14 -11.17
CA ASP A 118 -10.97 13.59 -10.97
C ASP A 118 -12.06 14.07 -9.99
N ASP A 119 -13.26 13.44 -10.04
CA ASP A 119 -14.32 13.72 -9.07
C ASP A 119 -13.95 13.21 -7.67
N MET A 120 -13.36 12.02 -7.57
CA MET A 120 -12.81 11.52 -6.31
C MET A 120 -11.75 12.48 -5.75
N ALA A 121 -10.77 12.87 -6.56
CA ALA A 121 -9.70 13.76 -6.13
C ALA A 121 -10.23 15.10 -5.63
N ARG A 122 -11.22 15.68 -6.32
CA ARG A 122 -11.88 16.91 -5.92
C ARG A 122 -12.67 16.76 -4.62
N THR A 123 -13.40 15.65 -4.47
CA THR A 123 -14.20 15.36 -3.27
C THR A 123 -13.30 15.22 -2.06
N GLU A 124 -12.27 14.38 -2.12
CA GLU A 124 -11.35 14.13 -1.01
C GLU A 124 -10.58 15.39 -0.62
N THR A 125 -10.08 16.14 -1.60
CA THR A 125 -9.40 17.42 -1.32
C THR A 125 -10.34 18.42 -0.65
N THR A 126 -11.60 18.51 -1.11
CA THR A 126 -12.60 19.41 -0.52
C THR A 126 -12.97 19.00 0.90
N GLN A 127 -13.15 17.69 1.17
CA GLN A 127 -13.47 17.21 2.50
C GLN A 127 -12.34 17.54 3.50
N ILE A 128 -11.08 17.29 3.10
CA ILE A 128 -9.94 17.59 3.95
C ILE A 128 -9.79 19.09 4.17
N SER A 129 -9.99 19.92 3.13
CA SER A 129 -9.88 21.38 3.27
C SER A 129 -10.94 21.99 4.16
N ARG A 130 -12.10 21.35 4.28
CA ARG A 130 -13.18 21.78 5.18
C ARG A 130 -13.01 21.27 6.61
N ALA A 131 -12.10 20.32 6.83
CA ALA A 131 -11.83 19.81 8.18
C ALA A 131 -11.20 20.92 9.05
N SER A 132 -11.78 21.14 10.22
CA SER A 132 -11.34 22.20 11.12
C SER A 132 -9.88 22.06 11.54
N GLY A 133 -9.08 23.09 11.26
CA GLY A 133 -7.67 23.19 11.66
C GLY A 133 -6.68 22.49 10.73
N VAL A 134 -7.11 22.07 9.53
CA VAL A 134 -6.19 21.61 8.49
C VAL A 134 -5.59 22.80 7.76
N THR A 135 -4.28 22.78 7.55
CA THR A 135 -3.50 23.78 6.83
C THR A 135 -2.52 23.13 5.85
N ASP A 136 -1.91 23.95 5.00
CA ASP A 136 -0.82 23.55 4.07
C ASP A 136 -1.15 22.32 3.19
N ILE A 137 -2.37 22.29 2.65
CA ILE A 137 -2.79 21.19 1.78
C ILE A 137 -2.03 21.28 0.46
N ARG A 138 -1.31 20.22 0.13
CA ARG A 138 -0.65 20.04 -1.14
C ARG A 138 -1.22 18.81 -1.84
N GLN A 139 -1.69 19.01 -3.05
CA GLN A 139 -2.22 17.95 -3.90
C GLN A 139 -1.23 17.60 -4.99
N GLN A 140 -1.04 16.32 -5.22
CA GLN A 140 -0.22 15.78 -6.30
C GLN A 140 -0.85 14.52 -6.86
N GLU A 141 -0.89 14.40 -8.16
CA GLU A 141 -1.15 13.13 -8.81
C GLU A 141 0.13 12.31 -8.90
N THR A 142 0.06 11.02 -8.61
CA THR A 142 1.14 10.06 -8.72
C THR A 142 0.61 8.72 -9.19
N ARG A 143 1.48 7.73 -9.31
CA ARG A 143 1.12 6.36 -9.67
C ARG A 143 1.79 5.39 -8.72
N VAL A 144 1.01 4.42 -8.25
CA VAL A 144 1.50 3.24 -7.52
C VAL A 144 1.21 1.99 -8.38
N PRO A 145 1.72 0.80 -8.06
CA PRO A 145 1.41 -0.42 -8.83
C PRO A 145 -0.09 -0.68 -8.99
N ALA A 146 -0.90 -0.36 -7.97
CA ALA A 146 -2.36 -0.47 -8.04
C ALA A 146 -3.04 0.56 -8.95
N GLY A 147 -2.33 1.56 -9.50
CA GLY A 147 -2.87 2.50 -10.48
C GLY A 147 -2.62 3.98 -10.21
N ARG A 148 -3.41 4.81 -10.90
CA ARG A 148 -3.44 6.28 -10.75
C ARG A 148 -3.86 6.64 -9.33
N THR A 149 -3.14 7.56 -8.69
CA THR A 149 -3.23 7.81 -7.26
C THR A 149 -3.20 9.30 -6.98
N LEU A 150 -4.14 9.77 -6.14
CA LEU A 150 -4.09 11.09 -5.54
C LEU A 150 -3.23 11.04 -4.28
N ARG A 151 -2.23 11.89 -4.19
CA ARG A 151 -1.46 12.15 -2.98
C ARG A 151 -1.86 13.50 -2.40
N LEU A 152 -2.30 13.50 -1.13
CA LEU A 152 -2.50 14.72 -0.35
C LEU A 152 -1.50 14.76 0.79
N THR A 153 -0.89 15.92 1.00
CA THR A 153 -0.04 16.20 2.17
C THR A 153 -0.61 17.42 2.86
N TYR A 154 -0.82 17.35 4.17
CA TYR A 154 -1.40 18.45 4.92
C TYR A 154 -0.99 18.42 6.40
N ARG A 155 -1.25 19.53 7.11
CA ARG A 155 -1.04 19.64 8.54
C ARG A 155 -2.39 19.72 9.25
N PRO A 156 -2.80 18.68 10.00
CA PRO A 156 -3.90 18.78 10.92
C PRO A 156 -3.47 19.56 12.17
N ARG A 157 -4.42 19.95 13.03
CA ARG A 157 -4.08 20.44 14.36
C ARG A 157 -3.21 19.39 15.08
N ALA A 158 -2.37 19.83 16.05
CA ALA A 158 -1.54 18.96 16.88
C ALA A 158 -0.13 18.64 16.37
N ASN A 159 0.53 19.57 15.67
CA ASN A 159 1.93 19.45 15.27
C ASN A 159 2.23 18.13 14.52
N ALA A 160 1.32 17.71 13.67
CA ALA A 160 1.47 16.51 12.84
C ALA A 160 1.52 16.88 11.36
N VAL A 161 2.15 16.03 10.58
CA VAL A 161 2.07 16.00 9.13
C VAL A 161 1.42 14.70 8.71
N VAL A 162 0.43 14.80 7.85
CA VAL A 162 -0.26 13.66 7.25
C VAL A 162 0.02 13.62 5.76
N GLN A 163 0.27 12.43 5.26
CA GLN A 163 0.41 12.14 3.85
C GLN A 163 -0.53 11.00 3.51
N GLN A 164 -1.50 11.26 2.62
CA GLN A 164 -2.50 10.29 2.20
C GLN A 164 -2.36 9.96 0.73
N TYR A 165 -2.55 8.69 0.41
CA TYR A 165 -2.64 8.19 -0.96
C TYR A 165 -4.01 7.56 -1.16
N PHE A 166 -4.75 8.07 -2.12
CA PHE A 166 -6.08 7.59 -2.48
C PHE A 166 -5.95 6.77 -3.76
N VAL A 167 -6.15 5.48 -3.64
CA VAL A 167 -5.99 4.50 -4.72
C VAL A 167 -7.34 3.87 -4.99
N ARG A 168 -7.88 4.09 -6.18
CA ARG A 168 -9.11 3.45 -6.60
C ARG A 168 -8.80 2.17 -7.38
N HIS A 169 -9.49 1.09 -7.02
CA HIS A 169 -9.46 -0.17 -7.75
C HIS A 169 -10.89 -0.72 -7.87
N GLY A 170 -11.47 -0.68 -9.08
CA GLY A 170 -12.88 -1.01 -9.29
C GLY A 170 -13.82 -0.07 -8.53
N ASP A 171 -14.67 -0.65 -7.69
CA ASP A 171 -15.61 0.04 -6.78
C ASP A 171 -15.06 0.21 -5.36
N LEU A 172 -13.78 -0.07 -5.16
CA LEU A 172 -13.08 0.10 -3.90
C LEU A 172 -12.14 1.30 -3.95
N LEU A 173 -12.13 2.06 -2.85
CA LEU A 173 -11.15 3.10 -2.57
C LEU A 173 -10.30 2.67 -1.39
N TYR A 174 -8.99 2.64 -1.59
CA TYR A 174 -8.01 2.43 -0.55
C TYR A 174 -7.37 3.77 -0.20
N VAL A 175 -7.33 4.08 1.10
CA VAL A 175 -6.68 5.29 1.60
C VAL A 175 -5.53 4.88 2.52
N LEU A 176 -4.30 5.05 2.03
CA LEU A 176 -3.10 4.85 2.83
C LEU A 176 -2.78 6.17 3.53
N THR A 177 -2.91 6.19 4.84
CA THR A 177 -2.65 7.39 5.66
C THR A 177 -1.37 7.19 6.46
N TYR A 178 -0.38 8.03 6.20
CA TYR A 178 0.86 8.12 6.97
C TYR A 178 0.83 9.36 7.84
N THR A 179 1.14 9.21 9.12
CA THR A 179 1.13 10.30 10.08
C THR A 179 2.43 10.34 10.87
N THR A 180 3.02 11.52 10.99
CA THR A 180 4.21 11.75 11.80
C THR A 180 4.18 13.12 12.46
N ARG A 181 5.04 13.34 13.44
CA ARG A 181 5.23 14.69 14.00
C ARG A 181 5.81 15.62 12.95
N GLU A 182 5.49 16.88 13.03
CA GLU A 182 6.07 17.91 12.15
C GLU A 182 7.60 17.93 12.22
N SER A 183 8.17 17.82 13.42
CA SER A 183 9.63 17.76 13.63
C SER A 183 10.30 16.56 12.94
N ASP A 184 9.57 15.48 12.71
CA ASP A 184 10.08 14.25 12.11
C ASP A 184 9.70 14.11 10.62
N ALA A 185 8.90 15.03 10.07
CA ALA A 185 8.33 14.92 8.73
C ALA A 185 9.40 14.73 7.64
N ALA A 186 10.47 15.51 7.69
CA ALA A 186 11.57 15.39 6.72
C ALA A 186 12.24 14.00 6.76
N ARG A 187 12.39 13.43 7.96
CA ARG A 187 12.99 12.11 8.17
C ARG A 187 12.13 10.99 7.58
N TYR A 188 10.80 11.09 7.71
CA TYR A 188 9.89 10.03 7.26
C TYR A 188 9.38 10.19 5.83
N ALA A 189 9.48 11.37 5.21
CA ALA A 189 8.92 11.64 3.89
C ALA A 189 9.31 10.58 2.85
N LYS A 190 10.60 10.28 2.73
CA LYS A 190 11.09 9.25 1.80
C LYS A 190 10.64 7.85 2.16
N THR A 191 10.47 7.54 3.45
CA THR A 191 9.97 6.25 3.93
C THR A 191 8.52 6.05 3.52
N PHE A 192 7.68 7.07 3.69
CA PHE A 192 6.28 7.05 3.30
C PHE A 192 6.11 6.87 1.79
N ASP A 193 6.84 7.65 0.99
CA ASP A 193 6.83 7.52 -0.46
C ASP A 193 7.26 6.10 -0.91
N ARG A 194 8.37 5.59 -0.38
CA ARG A 194 8.84 4.25 -0.73
C ARG A 194 7.84 3.17 -0.36
N SER A 195 7.18 3.30 0.77
CA SER A 195 6.13 2.38 1.21
C SER A 195 4.91 2.45 0.28
N ALA A 196 4.36 3.64 0.06
CA ALA A 196 3.17 3.84 -0.77
C ALA A 196 3.37 3.32 -2.22
N HIS A 197 4.57 3.50 -2.78
CA HIS A 197 4.90 3.02 -4.14
C HIS A 197 5.07 1.49 -4.25
N THR A 198 4.86 0.75 -3.17
CA THR A 198 4.76 -0.72 -3.21
C THR A 198 3.32 -1.22 -3.08
N PHE A 199 2.33 -0.32 -2.93
CA PHE A 199 0.95 -0.72 -2.74
C PHE A 199 0.38 -1.36 -4.00
N GLN A 200 -0.13 -2.57 -3.85
CA GLN A 200 -0.80 -3.33 -4.92
C GLN A 200 -2.05 -4.01 -4.38
N VAL A 201 -3.04 -4.18 -5.24
CA VAL A 201 -4.29 -4.90 -4.99
C VAL A 201 -4.20 -6.25 -5.68
N GLY A 202 -4.58 -7.32 -4.96
CA GLY A 202 -4.58 -8.69 -5.45
C GLY A 202 -5.81 -9.06 -6.25
#